data_b4ac35fce3d0a18c0957bc0d4347e2dd
#
_entry.id   b4ac35fce3d0a18c0957bc0d4347e2dd
#
_cell.length_a   1.000
_cell.length_b   1.000
_cell.length_c   1.000
_cell.angle_alpha   90.00
_cell.angle_beta   90.00
_cell.angle_gamma   90.00
#
_symmetry.space_group_name_H-M   'P 1'
#
loop_
_entity.id
_entity.type
_entity.pdbx_description
1 polymer ?
#
loop_
_entity_poly.entity_id
_entity_poly.type
_entity_poly.pdbx_seq_one_letter_code
_entity_poly.pdbx_strand_id
1 'polypeptide(L)'
;MTDTRIRMPIVTAAGLALVAGLVWGGLANAHGDVAPQPVNTDALPDVGEEWLIENPYRAEAAGEEVWAKAVEIGDSAYNQNCARCHGLGVVSGGLAPDLRFLEAAEYGDEWFMERFQFGYTQDGTTKMPAFGEVLGQKAAWAIRTYIETRPEDGALDGHADRLVQIRDELAAGSGDIDALKTELLGISAEVKTASGAPVSDSAVRRAILVLDGSETGSKHAADALTIGLSAAH
;
A
#
# COMPACT_ATOMS: atom_id res chain seq x y z
N MET A 1 7.13 51.82 -72.79
CA MET A 1 6.49 52.09 -71.50
C MET A 1 5.85 50.80 -71.07
N THR A 2 6.55 49.98 -70.29
CA THR A 2 6.13 48.65 -69.81
C THR A 2 5.94 48.74 -68.29
N ASP A 3 4.67 48.65 -67.89
CA ASP A 3 4.23 48.70 -66.49
C ASP A 3 4.38 47.32 -65.90
N THR A 4 5.37 47.14 -65.05
CA THR A 4 5.64 45.86 -64.33
C THR A 4 4.99 45.92 -62.94
N ARG A 5 3.78 45.38 -62.83
CA ARG A 5 3.12 45.22 -61.53
C ARG A 5 3.70 43.98 -60.79
N ILE A 6 4.42 44.21 -59.71
CA ILE A 6 4.90 43.18 -58.78
C ILE A 6 3.72 42.66 -58.00
N ARG A 7 3.39 41.40 -58.21
CA ARG A 7 2.47 40.63 -57.30
C ARG A 7 3.24 40.07 -56.10
N MET A 8 2.97 40.62 -54.95
CA MET A 8 3.41 40.02 -53.68
C MET A 8 2.63 38.74 -53.36
N PRO A 9 3.24 37.65 -52.97
CA PRO A 9 2.51 36.44 -52.57
C PRO A 9 1.99 36.56 -51.15
N ILE A 10 0.70 36.28 -50.97
CA ILE A 10 0.00 36.18 -49.68
C ILE A 10 0.31 34.80 -49.10
N VAL A 11 1.48 34.59 -48.52
CA VAL A 11 1.87 33.26 -47.92
C VAL A 11 2.36 33.37 -46.48
N THR A 12 2.34 34.54 -45.87
CA THR A 12 2.99 34.70 -44.53
C THR A 12 2.07 34.83 -43.34
N ALA A 13 0.74 34.80 -43.51
CA ALA A 13 -0.20 34.92 -42.37
C ALA A 13 -0.65 33.57 -41.75
N ALA A 14 -0.61 32.46 -42.50
CA ALA A 14 -1.08 31.16 -42.01
C ALA A 14 -0.04 30.39 -41.18
N GLY A 15 1.25 30.67 -41.36
CA GLY A 15 2.33 29.96 -40.65
C GLY A 15 2.53 30.41 -39.21
N LEU A 16 2.23 31.66 -38.89
CA LEU A 16 2.44 32.21 -37.52
C LEU A 16 1.33 31.82 -36.54
N ALA A 17 0.10 31.54 -37.02
CA ALA A 17 -1.00 31.10 -36.16
C ALA A 17 -0.84 29.65 -35.66
N LEU A 18 -0.14 28.77 -36.39
CA LEU A 18 0.08 27.37 -36.03
C LEU A 18 1.18 27.19 -34.96
N VAL A 19 2.17 28.08 -34.92
CA VAL A 19 3.25 28.06 -33.93
C VAL A 19 2.76 28.62 -32.58
N ALA A 20 1.86 29.61 -32.56
CA ALA A 20 1.30 30.16 -31.32
C ALA A 20 0.35 29.18 -30.59
N GLY A 21 -0.33 28.30 -31.34
CA GLY A 21 -1.21 27.27 -30.76
C GLY A 21 -0.46 26.11 -30.06
N LEU A 22 0.76 25.82 -30.50
CA LEU A 22 1.59 24.74 -29.92
C LEU A 22 2.29 25.13 -28.63
N VAL A 23 2.48 26.42 -28.35
CA VAL A 23 3.14 26.91 -27.13
C VAL A 23 2.17 27.01 -25.93
N TRP A 24 0.86 27.10 -26.14
CA TRP A 24 -0.14 27.18 -25.09
C TRP A 24 -0.64 25.80 -24.61
N GLY A 25 -0.32 24.72 -25.33
CA GLY A 25 -0.67 23.36 -24.93
C GLY A 25 0.30 22.70 -23.96
N GLY A 26 1.41 23.36 -23.58
CA GLY A 26 2.52 22.75 -22.85
C GLY A 26 2.57 22.98 -21.35
N LEU A 27 1.54 23.55 -20.72
CA LEU A 27 1.41 23.65 -19.26
C LEU A 27 0.32 22.74 -18.71
N ALA A 28 0.20 21.54 -19.25
CA ALA A 28 -0.44 20.46 -18.52
C ALA A 28 0.49 20.13 -17.34
N ASN A 29 0.13 20.59 -16.13
CA ASN A 29 0.78 20.15 -14.91
C ASN A 29 0.67 18.63 -14.87
N ALA A 30 1.76 17.93 -15.17
CA ALA A 30 1.87 16.48 -15.06
C ALA A 30 1.88 16.00 -13.58
N HIS A 31 1.75 16.91 -12.64
CA HIS A 31 1.44 16.65 -11.25
C HIS A 31 -0.08 16.70 -11.06
N GLY A 32 -0.79 15.72 -11.65
CA GLY A 32 -2.21 15.56 -11.40
C GLY A 32 -2.46 15.45 -9.91
N ASP A 33 -3.30 16.35 -9.37
CA ASP A 33 -3.96 16.14 -8.09
C ASP A 33 -4.59 14.76 -8.13
N VAL A 34 -4.02 13.82 -7.38
CA VAL A 34 -4.62 12.50 -7.26
C VAL A 34 -5.75 12.67 -6.26
N ALA A 35 -6.97 12.72 -6.78
CA ALA A 35 -8.14 12.67 -5.94
C ALA A 35 -8.12 11.36 -5.13
N PRO A 36 -8.36 11.42 -3.81
CA PRO A 36 -8.47 10.23 -2.99
C PRO A 36 -9.50 9.26 -3.55
N GLN A 37 -9.16 7.97 -3.59
CA GLN A 37 -10.05 6.94 -4.09
C GLN A 37 -10.86 6.35 -2.93
N PRO A 38 -12.19 6.24 -3.07
CA PRO A 38 -13.02 5.69 -2.01
C PRO A 38 -12.63 4.24 -1.70
N VAL A 39 -12.78 3.87 -0.43
CA VAL A 39 -12.43 2.55 0.09
C VAL A 39 -13.70 1.88 0.62
N ASN A 40 -13.98 0.66 0.18
CA ASN A 40 -15.05 -0.13 0.77
C ASN A 40 -14.59 -0.76 2.09
N THR A 41 -15.21 -0.34 3.18
CA THR A 41 -14.92 -0.80 4.55
C THR A 41 -16.10 -1.55 5.18
N ASP A 42 -17.10 -1.99 4.40
CA ASP A 42 -18.32 -2.62 4.92
C ASP A 42 -18.05 -3.91 5.70
N ALA A 43 -16.98 -4.63 5.33
CA ALA A 43 -16.55 -5.86 6.00
C ALA A 43 -15.88 -5.64 7.37
N LEU A 44 -15.57 -4.40 7.75
CA LEU A 44 -14.97 -4.08 9.04
C LEU A 44 -16.03 -3.71 10.07
N PRO A 45 -15.81 -4.03 11.35
CA PRO A 45 -16.65 -3.54 12.43
C PRO A 45 -16.78 -2.03 12.43
N ASP A 46 -17.91 -1.53 12.91
CA ASP A 46 -18.10 -0.11 13.12
C ASP A 46 -17.24 0.39 14.28
N VAL A 47 -16.71 1.59 14.14
CA VAL A 47 -15.84 2.25 15.14
C VAL A 47 -16.46 3.52 15.72
N GLY A 48 -17.73 3.79 15.36
CA GLY A 48 -18.45 4.98 15.80
C GLY A 48 -18.08 6.24 15.00
N GLU A 49 -18.68 7.38 15.40
CA GLU A 49 -18.52 8.65 14.72
C GLU A 49 -17.31 9.46 15.26
N GLU A 50 -17.00 9.29 16.54
CA GLU A 50 -15.84 9.95 17.16
C GLU A 50 -14.55 9.25 16.78
N TRP A 51 -13.53 10.03 16.44
CA TRP A 51 -12.23 9.49 16.08
C TRP A 51 -11.54 8.85 17.28
N LEU A 52 -11.24 7.56 17.15
CA LEU A 52 -10.48 6.82 18.15
C LEU A 52 -9.02 7.31 18.19
N ILE A 53 -8.38 7.09 19.33
CA ILE A 53 -6.97 7.46 19.57
C ILE A 53 -6.02 6.26 19.44
N GLU A 54 -6.56 5.03 19.42
CA GLU A 54 -5.81 3.79 19.26
C GLU A 54 -6.41 2.93 18.16
N ASN A 55 -5.56 2.14 17.50
CA ASN A 55 -5.97 1.26 16.42
C ASN A 55 -6.89 0.12 16.92
N PRO A 56 -8.19 0.12 16.58
CA PRO A 56 -9.14 -0.87 17.06
C PRO A 56 -9.04 -2.22 16.33
N TYR A 57 -8.27 -2.30 15.24
CA TYR A 57 -8.19 -3.50 14.40
C TYR A 57 -6.93 -4.34 14.63
N ARG A 58 -6.16 -4.06 15.69
CA ARG A 58 -5.07 -4.94 16.12
C ARG A 58 -5.58 -6.32 16.50
N ALA A 59 -4.83 -7.38 16.21
CA ALA A 59 -5.25 -8.76 16.45
C ALA A 59 -5.63 -9.04 17.92
N GLU A 60 -4.96 -8.40 18.86
CA GLU A 60 -5.22 -8.54 20.30
C GLU A 60 -6.56 -7.93 20.72
N ALA A 61 -6.97 -6.83 20.07
CA ALA A 61 -8.21 -6.14 20.39
C ALA A 61 -9.41 -6.69 19.59
N ALA A 62 -9.22 -6.97 18.31
CA ALA A 62 -10.28 -7.29 17.37
C ALA A 62 -10.38 -8.79 17.03
N GLY A 63 -9.35 -9.57 17.35
CA GLY A 63 -9.21 -10.95 16.90
C GLY A 63 -8.60 -11.07 15.49
N GLU A 64 -8.11 -12.26 15.18
CA GLU A 64 -7.35 -12.53 13.96
C GLU A 64 -8.16 -12.29 12.67
N GLU A 65 -9.44 -12.65 12.65
CA GLU A 65 -10.28 -12.51 11.46
C GLU A 65 -10.48 -11.04 11.07
N VAL A 66 -10.80 -10.18 12.05
CA VAL A 66 -10.97 -8.74 11.82
C VAL A 66 -9.63 -8.10 11.46
N TRP A 67 -8.56 -8.47 12.15
CA TRP A 67 -7.22 -8.01 11.83
C TRP A 67 -6.81 -8.36 10.38
N ALA A 68 -6.99 -9.61 9.95
CA ALA A 68 -6.66 -10.04 8.60
C ALA A 68 -7.47 -9.27 7.55
N LYS A 69 -8.76 -9.03 7.82
CA LYS A 69 -9.63 -8.23 6.95
C LYS A 69 -9.20 -6.76 6.92
N ALA A 70 -8.79 -6.19 8.04
CA ALA A 70 -8.27 -4.83 8.11
C ALA A 70 -6.95 -4.69 7.32
N VAL A 71 -6.07 -5.68 7.39
CA VAL A 71 -4.84 -5.72 6.59
C VAL A 71 -5.14 -5.78 5.09
N GLU A 72 -6.08 -6.66 4.66
CA GLU A 72 -6.49 -6.79 3.26
C GLU A 72 -7.03 -5.47 2.69
N ILE A 73 -7.97 -4.85 3.42
CA ILE A 73 -8.58 -3.57 3.03
C ILE A 73 -7.53 -2.45 3.08
N GLY A 74 -6.69 -2.45 4.10
CA GLY A 74 -5.63 -1.47 4.29
C GLY A 74 -4.56 -1.54 3.19
N ASP A 75 -4.17 -2.73 2.75
CA ASP A 75 -3.26 -2.94 1.61
C ASP A 75 -3.82 -2.28 0.35
N SER A 76 -5.06 -2.62 -0.01
CA SER A 76 -5.75 -2.04 -1.16
C SER A 76 -5.88 -0.51 -1.06
N ALA A 77 -6.32 -0.02 0.09
CA ALA A 77 -6.52 1.41 0.35
C ALA A 77 -5.19 2.20 0.32
N TYR A 78 -4.14 1.64 0.93
CA TYR A 78 -2.81 2.22 0.93
C TYR A 78 -2.24 2.33 -0.48
N ASN A 79 -2.31 1.25 -1.27
CA ASN A 79 -1.79 1.26 -2.63
C ASN A 79 -2.51 2.27 -3.54
N GLN A 80 -3.81 2.50 -3.33
CA GLN A 80 -4.58 3.46 -4.09
C GLN A 80 -4.33 4.92 -3.69
N ASN A 81 -4.08 5.18 -2.41
CA ASN A 81 -4.09 6.54 -1.87
C ASN A 81 -2.74 7.04 -1.33
N CYS A 82 -1.84 6.15 -0.90
CA CYS A 82 -0.64 6.49 -0.15
C CYS A 82 0.66 6.12 -0.86
N ALA A 83 0.68 4.98 -1.58
CA ALA A 83 1.90 4.38 -2.14
C ALA A 83 2.64 5.29 -3.13
N ARG A 84 1.94 6.19 -3.81
CA ARG A 84 2.57 7.15 -4.73
C ARG A 84 3.64 8.01 -4.07
N CYS A 85 3.44 8.37 -2.80
CA CYS A 85 4.38 9.19 -2.05
C CYS A 85 5.20 8.37 -1.05
N HIS A 86 4.56 7.41 -0.36
CA HIS A 86 5.18 6.61 0.70
C HIS A 86 5.78 5.29 0.21
N GLY A 87 5.68 4.99 -1.10
CA GLY A 87 6.25 3.81 -1.73
C GLY A 87 5.37 2.56 -1.66
N LEU A 88 5.58 1.64 -2.59
CA LEU A 88 4.90 0.35 -2.62
C LEU A 88 5.35 -0.51 -1.43
N GLY A 89 4.42 -1.28 -0.86
CA GLY A 89 4.71 -2.09 0.32
C GLY A 89 5.12 -1.30 1.55
N VAL A 90 4.84 0.02 1.56
CA VAL A 90 5.23 0.99 2.60
C VAL A 90 6.73 1.31 2.63
N VAL A 91 7.52 0.81 1.68
CA VAL A 91 8.97 1.08 1.57
C VAL A 91 9.18 2.42 0.86
N SER A 92 9.60 3.41 1.61
CA SER A 92 9.77 4.77 1.08
C SER A 92 10.90 4.88 0.05
N GLY A 93 10.59 5.53 -1.08
CA GLY A 93 11.60 5.97 -2.06
C GLY A 93 12.24 7.33 -1.74
N GLY A 94 12.03 7.89 -0.55
CA GLY A 94 12.60 9.17 -0.11
C GLY A 94 11.76 10.41 -0.41
N LEU A 95 10.60 10.28 -1.08
CA LEU A 95 9.70 11.41 -1.33
C LEU A 95 8.91 11.80 -0.06
N ALA A 96 8.50 10.81 0.73
CA ALA A 96 7.80 10.95 2.00
C ALA A 96 8.43 10.00 3.04
N PRO A 97 8.13 10.15 4.34
CA PRO A 97 8.65 9.25 5.37
C PRO A 97 8.28 7.79 5.11
N ASP A 98 9.17 6.87 5.53
CA ASP A 98 8.89 5.45 5.59
C ASP A 98 8.01 5.17 6.81
N LEU A 99 6.75 4.82 6.53
CA LEU A 99 5.75 4.67 7.59
C LEU A 99 5.87 3.34 8.35
N ARG A 100 6.68 2.39 7.87
CA ARG A 100 6.91 1.12 8.56
C ARG A 100 7.53 1.34 9.95
N PHE A 101 8.31 2.41 10.11
CA PHE A 101 8.96 2.76 11.37
C PHE A 101 8.08 3.59 12.31
N LEU A 102 6.82 3.84 11.93
CA LEU A 102 5.88 4.49 12.82
C LEU A 102 5.40 3.48 13.88
N GLU A 103 5.80 3.75 15.12
CA GLU A 103 5.60 2.85 16.25
C GLU A 103 4.14 2.39 16.40
N ALA A 104 3.93 1.07 16.59
CA ALA A 104 2.61 0.47 16.76
C ALA A 104 2.11 0.65 18.21
N ALA A 105 1.98 1.90 18.63
CA ALA A 105 1.57 2.34 19.94
C ALA A 105 0.80 3.66 19.85
N GLU A 106 0.24 4.12 20.98
CA GLU A 106 -0.56 5.33 21.09
C GLU A 106 0.06 6.55 20.39
N TYR A 107 1.34 6.83 20.63
CA TYR A 107 2.02 7.96 19.98
C TYR A 107 2.05 7.85 18.43
N GLY A 108 2.32 6.67 17.90
CA GLY A 108 2.32 6.44 16.46
C GLY A 108 0.91 6.51 15.86
N ASP A 109 -0.09 6.06 16.59
CA ASP A 109 -1.49 6.12 16.19
C ASP A 109 -1.99 7.58 16.16
N GLU A 110 -1.70 8.36 17.21
CA GLU A 110 -2.04 9.79 17.31
C GLU A 110 -1.40 10.56 16.13
N TRP A 111 -0.09 10.36 15.92
CA TRP A 111 0.63 11.03 14.83
C TRP A 111 0.05 10.67 13.46
N PHE A 112 -0.27 9.39 13.23
CA PHE A 112 -0.86 8.93 11.97
C PHE A 112 -2.23 9.56 11.75
N MET A 113 -3.10 9.53 12.77
CA MET A 113 -4.46 10.03 12.67
C MET A 113 -4.50 11.55 12.46
N GLU A 114 -3.64 12.32 13.11
CA GLU A 114 -3.51 13.76 12.87
C GLU A 114 -3.18 14.04 11.40
N ARG A 115 -2.18 13.36 10.85
CA ARG A 115 -1.75 13.54 9.46
C ARG A 115 -2.79 13.04 8.46
N PHE A 116 -3.46 11.94 8.77
CA PHE A 116 -4.52 11.40 7.93
C PHE A 116 -5.73 12.34 7.87
N GLN A 117 -6.16 12.86 9.01
CA GLN A 117 -7.32 13.73 9.08
C GLN A 117 -7.08 15.09 8.42
N PHE A 118 -5.96 15.72 8.74
CA PHE A 118 -5.73 17.14 8.42
C PHE A 118 -4.67 17.37 7.35
N GLY A 119 -3.96 16.32 6.94
CA GLY A 119 -2.84 16.45 6.01
C GLY A 119 -1.63 17.13 6.64
N TYR A 120 -0.73 17.60 5.78
CA TYR A 120 0.46 18.33 6.21
C TYR A 120 0.82 19.42 5.21
N THR A 121 0.96 20.65 5.70
CA THR A 121 1.38 21.83 4.93
C THR A 121 2.66 22.40 5.51
N GLN A 122 3.63 22.67 4.68
CA GLN A 122 4.91 23.28 5.05
C GLN A 122 5.20 24.46 4.12
N ASP A 123 5.55 25.60 4.68
CA ASP A 123 5.90 26.83 3.94
C ASP A 123 4.84 27.20 2.88
N GLY A 124 3.56 27.06 3.22
CA GLY A 124 2.43 27.34 2.34
C GLY A 124 2.19 26.32 1.23
N THR A 125 2.95 25.23 1.20
CA THR A 125 2.82 24.13 0.23
C THR A 125 2.26 22.89 0.90
N THR A 126 1.14 22.38 0.40
CA THR A 126 0.58 21.10 0.86
C THR A 126 1.52 19.97 0.44
N LYS A 127 2.07 19.26 1.42
CA LYS A 127 2.94 18.09 1.24
C LYS A 127 2.16 16.79 1.29
N MET A 128 1.15 16.72 2.15
CA MET A 128 0.22 15.60 2.25
C MET A 128 -1.21 16.14 2.29
N PRO A 129 -2.10 15.69 1.40
CA PRO A 129 -3.52 16.08 1.46
C PRO A 129 -4.21 15.49 2.69
N ALA A 130 -5.31 16.10 3.11
CA ALA A 130 -6.20 15.55 4.11
C ALA A 130 -7.07 14.43 3.51
N PHE A 131 -7.21 13.32 4.23
CA PHE A 131 -8.00 12.16 3.79
C PHE A 131 -9.22 11.90 4.69
N GLY A 132 -9.29 12.52 5.87
CA GLY A 132 -10.28 12.20 6.89
C GLY A 132 -11.73 12.27 6.41
N GLU A 133 -12.12 13.33 5.71
CA GLU A 133 -13.48 13.53 5.21
C GLU A 133 -13.82 12.58 4.03
N VAL A 134 -12.83 12.19 3.22
CA VAL A 134 -13.06 11.41 2.00
C VAL A 134 -13.05 9.91 2.27
N LEU A 135 -12.13 9.43 3.10
CA LEU A 135 -11.93 8.00 3.35
C LEU A 135 -12.57 7.54 4.66
N GLY A 136 -12.68 8.41 5.64
CA GLY A 136 -13.25 8.12 6.94
C GLY A 136 -12.36 7.30 7.87
N GLN A 137 -12.83 7.15 9.10
CA GLN A 137 -12.07 6.55 10.20
C GLN A 137 -11.78 5.06 10.00
N LYS A 138 -12.75 4.28 9.48
CA LYS A 138 -12.57 2.85 9.23
C LYS A 138 -11.44 2.57 8.23
N ALA A 139 -11.38 3.34 7.14
CA ALA A 139 -10.30 3.22 6.16
C ALA A 139 -8.95 3.67 6.76
N ALA A 140 -8.94 4.72 7.57
CA ALA A 140 -7.72 5.17 8.27
C ALA A 140 -7.12 4.05 9.11
N TRP A 141 -7.93 3.40 9.95
CA TRP A 141 -7.47 2.32 10.83
C TRP A 141 -7.10 1.05 10.05
N ALA A 142 -7.78 0.73 8.96
CA ALA A 142 -7.37 -0.36 8.07
C ALA A 142 -5.99 -0.09 7.45
N ILE A 143 -5.76 1.13 6.93
CA ILE A 143 -4.45 1.55 6.40
C ILE A 143 -3.39 1.50 7.49
N ARG A 144 -3.70 1.98 8.71
CA ARG A 144 -2.77 1.94 9.85
C ARG A 144 -2.39 0.52 10.22
N THR A 145 -3.38 -0.41 10.26
CA THR A 145 -3.14 -1.84 10.50
C THR A 145 -2.22 -2.44 9.45
N TYR A 146 -2.45 -2.15 8.18
CA TYR A 146 -1.55 -2.59 7.11
C TYR A 146 -0.12 -2.05 7.27
N ILE A 147 0.04 -0.76 7.56
CA ILE A 147 1.34 -0.10 7.73
C ILE A 147 2.14 -0.75 8.89
N GLU A 148 1.53 -0.86 10.07
CA GLU A 148 2.22 -1.33 11.26
C GLU A 148 2.60 -2.80 11.20
N THR A 149 1.93 -3.59 10.35
CA THR A 149 2.19 -5.03 10.22
C THR A 149 3.27 -5.36 9.19
N ARG A 150 3.92 -4.37 8.59
CA ARG A 150 5.00 -4.62 7.60
C ARG A 150 6.21 -5.24 8.27
N PRO A 151 6.74 -6.37 7.74
CA PRO A 151 7.93 -6.99 8.28
C PRO A 151 9.16 -6.08 8.14
N GLU A 152 10.15 -6.31 8.98
CA GLU A 152 11.49 -5.76 8.79
C GLU A 152 12.12 -6.25 7.49
N ASP A 153 13.05 -5.47 6.93
CA ASP A 153 13.79 -5.88 5.75
C ASP A 153 14.61 -7.15 6.07
N GLY A 154 14.55 -8.13 5.18
CA GLY A 154 15.25 -9.40 5.35
C GLY A 154 14.67 -10.33 6.44
N ALA A 155 13.48 -10.05 6.97
CA ALA A 155 12.88 -10.83 8.06
C ALA A 155 12.68 -12.33 7.75
N LEU A 156 12.67 -12.71 6.47
CA LEU A 156 12.52 -14.09 6.00
C LEU A 156 13.84 -14.72 5.50
N ASP A 157 14.95 -13.98 5.46
CA ASP A 157 16.21 -14.44 4.83
C ASP A 157 16.73 -15.72 5.50
N GLY A 158 16.66 -15.79 6.83
CA GLY A 158 17.10 -16.97 7.59
C GLY A 158 16.26 -18.22 7.33
N HIS A 159 15.08 -18.08 6.76
CA HIS A 159 14.11 -19.15 6.50
C HIS A 159 13.91 -19.43 5.01
N ALA A 160 14.56 -18.68 4.12
CA ALA A 160 14.29 -18.69 2.68
C ALA A 160 14.34 -20.08 2.05
N ASP A 161 15.42 -20.84 2.31
CA ASP A 161 15.59 -22.20 1.77
C ASP A 161 14.48 -23.16 2.24
N ARG A 162 14.09 -23.07 3.52
CA ARG A 162 13.03 -23.92 4.06
C ARG A 162 11.65 -23.52 3.55
N LEU A 163 11.39 -22.22 3.41
CA LEU A 163 10.16 -21.71 2.85
C LEU A 163 9.99 -22.11 1.37
N VAL A 164 11.07 -22.17 0.59
CA VAL A 164 11.06 -22.73 -0.77
C VAL A 164 10.63 -24.20 -0.77
N GLN A 165 11.16 -25.02 0.15
CA GLN A 165 10.77 -26.44 0.25
C GLN A 165 9.28 -26.59 0.65
N ILE A 166 8.83 -25.83 1.66
CA ILE A 166 7.42 -25.83 2.10
C ILE A 166 6.50 -25.43 0.93
N ARG A 167 6.85 -24.36 0.23
CA ARG A 167 6.12 -23.93 -0.98
C ARG A 167 5.98 -25.05 -2.00
N ASP A 168 7.07 -25.75 -2.30
CA ASP A 168 7.09 -26.83 -3.30
C ASP A 168 6.28 -28.04 -2.84
N GLU A 169 6.36 -28.40 -1.54
CA GLU A 169 5.53 -29.44 -0.93
C GLU A 169 4.04 -29.12 -1.02
N LEU A 170 3.65 -27.89 -0.69
CA LEU A 170 2.27 -27.39 -0.77
C LEU A 170 1.78 -27.37 -2.25
N ALA A 171 2.59 -26.88 -3.17
CA ALA A 171 2.25 -26.82 -4.59
C ALA A 171 2.06 -28.22 -5.22
N ALA A 172 2.84 -29.21 -4.76
CA ALA A 172 2.73 -30.60 -5.19
C ALA A 172 1.59 -31.36 -4.49
N GLY A 173 0.93 -30.77 -3.51
CA GLY A 173 -0.05 -31.47 -2.66
C GLY A 173 0.57 -32.60 -1.85
N SER A 174 1.86 -32.50 -1.53
CA SER A 174 2.63 -33.46 -0.79
C SER A 174 2.95 -32.95 0.62
N GLY A 175 3.27 -33.86 1.53
CA GLY A 175 3.59 -33.50 2.90
C GLY A 175 2.38 -33.57 3.84
N ASP A 176 2.69 -33.49 5.13
CA ASP A 176 1.69 -33.43 6.21
C ASP A 176 1.29 -31.96 6.42
N ILE A 177 0.08 -31.59 6.03
CA ILE A 177 -0.41 -30.22 6.08
C ILE A 177 -0.38 -29.66 7.50
N ASP A 178 -0.71 -30.45 8.52
CA ASP A 178 -0.72 -30.02 9.92
C ASP A 178 0.72 -29.75 10.41
N ALA A 179 1.66 -30.61 10.02
CA ALA A 179 3.07 -30.41 10.32
C ALA A 179 3.62 -29.16 9.62
N LEU A 180 3.34 -28.97 8.34
CA LEU A 180 3.75 -27.78 7.58
C LEU A 180 3.15 -26.50 8.16
N LYS A 181 1.86 -26.53 8.54
CA LYS A 181 1.20 -25.39 9.20
C LYS A 181 1.83 -25.05 10.54
N THR A 182 2.19 -26.07 11.34
CA THR A 182 2.86 -25.89 12.62
C THR A 182 4.24 -25.25 12.42
N GLU A 183 4.98 -25.68 11.42
CA GLU A 183 6.30 -25.11 11.10
C GLU A 183 6.17 -23.64 10.61
N LEU A 184 5.21 -23.36 9.74
CA LEU A 184 4.92 -22.00 9.30
C LEU A 184 4.52 -21.09 10.47
N LEU A 185 3.76 -21.59 11.44
CA LEU A 185 3.41 -20.82 12.65
C LEU A 185 4.67 -20.49 13.47
N GLY A 186 5.61 -21.43 13.59
CA GLY A 186 6.90 -21.18 14.24
C GLY A 186 7.70 -20.08 13.53
N ILE A 187 7.85 -20.19 12.22
CA ILE A 187 8.54 -19.16 11.42
C ILE A 187 7.83 -17.81 11.52
N SER A 188 6.49 -17.79 11.42
CA SER A 188 5.71 -16.55 11.52
C SER A 188 5.90 -15.82 12.85
N ALA A 189 6.09 -16.54 13.94
CA ALA A 189 6.34 -15.97 15.27
C ALA A 189 7.71 -15.29 15.40
N GLU A 190 8.67 -15.64 14.53
CA GLU A 190 10.01 -15.04 14.50
C GLU A 190 10.06 -13.78 13.62
N VAL A 191 9.08 -13.57 12.74
CA VAL A 191 9.03 -12.42 11.82
C VAL A 191 8.66 -11.16 12.57
N LYS A 192 9.63 -10.27 12.73
CA LYS A 192 9.44 -8.97 13.38
C LYS A 192 8.85 -7.95 12.40
N THR A 193 8.11 -7.00 12.96
CA THR A 193 7.63 -5.82 12.24
C THR A 193 8.56 -4.64 12.48
N ALA A 194 8.69 -3.77 11.49
CA ALA A 194 9.49 -2.55 11.62
C ALA A 194 8.90 -1.54 12.61
N SER A 195 7.59 -1.61 12.88
CA SER A 195 6.86 -0.76 13.82
C SER A 195 6.88 -1.25 15.28
N GLY A 196 7.32 -2.49 15.50
CA GLY A 196 7.16 -3.17 16.82
C GLY A 196 5.79 -3.79 17.03
N ALA A 197 4.90 -3.84 16.04
CA ALA A 197 3.62 -4.55 16.15
C ALA A 197 3.87 -6.06 16.38
N PRO A 198 3.08 -6.71 17.25
CA PRO A 198 3.33 -8.09 17.64
C PRO A 198 3.02 -9.13 16.57
N VAL A 199 2.18 -8.75 15.59
CA VAL A 199 1.77 -9.64 14.49
C VAL A 199 2.18 -9.02 13.17
N SER A 200 3.00 -9.77 12.40
CA SER A 200 3.44 -9.35 11.06
C SER A 200 2.53 -9.91 9.98
N ASP A 201 2.13 -9.08 9.00
CA ASP A 201 1.55 -9.53 7.74
C ASP A 201 2.67 -9.93 6.76
N SER A 202 3.33 -11.03 7.05
CA SER A 202 4.34 -11.63 6.19
C SER A 202 3.72 -12.63 5.21
N ALA A 203 4.48 -13.00 4.18
CA ALA A 203 4.07 -14.07 3.25
C ALA A 203 3.76 -15.38 3.97
N VAL A 204 4.50 -15.67 5.05
CA VAL A 204 4.28 -16.85 5.90
C VAL A 204 2.93 -16.76 6.60
N ARG A 205 2.60 -15.60 7.17
CA ARG A 205 1.29 -15.39 7.80
C ARG A 205 0.14 -15.51 6.80
N ARG A 206 0.28 -14.92 5.63
CA ARG A 206 -0.70 -15.02 4.54
C ARG A 206 -0.90 -16.48 4.10
N ALA A 207 0.16 -17.27 4.00
CA ALA A 207 0.08 -18.69 3.70
C ALA A 207 -0.69 -19.48 4.78
N ILE A 208 -0.45 -19.20 6.07
CA ILE A 208 -1.15 -19.83 7.19
C ILE A 208 -2.66 -19.56 7.14
N LEU A 209 -3.07 -18.32 6.84
CA LEU A 209 -4.47 -17.88 6.82
C LEU A 209 -5.30 -18.63 5.75
N VAL A 210 -4.69 -18.99 4.63
CA VAL A 210 -5.39 -19.68 3.52
C VAL A 210 -5.21 -21.20 3.55
N LEU A 211 -4.34 -21.73 4.42
CA LEU A 211 -4.06 -23.15 4.54
C LEU A 211 -5.14 -23.84 5.42
N ASP A 212 -6.21 -24.28 4.76
CA ASP A 212 -7.41 -24.88 5.37
C ASP A 212 -7.47 -26.42 5.27
N GLY A 213 -6.40 -27.05 4.78
CA GLY A 213 -6.31 -28.49 4.55
C GLY A 213 -6.86 -28.97 3.20
N SER A 214 -7.47 -28.07 2.41
CA SER A 214 -7.88 -28.39 1.04
C SER A 214 -6.71 -28.27 0.04
N GLU A 215 -6.86 -28.92 -1.13
CA GLU A 215 -5.92 -28.76 -2.24
C GLU A 215 -5.84 -27.32 -2.73
N THR A 216 -6.98 -26.60 -2.75
CA THR A 216 -7.04 -25.20 -3.15
C THR A 216 -6.33 -24.32 -2.11
N GLY A 217 -6.56 -24.54 -0.82
CA GLY A 217 -5.85 -23.83 0.25
C GLY A 217 -4.35 -24.04 0.20
N SER A 218 -3.89 -25.27 -0.08
CA SER A 218 -2.47 -25.59 -0.25
C SER A 218 -1.85 -24.83 -1.43
N LYS A 219 -2.53 -24.75 -2.57
CA LYS A 219 -2.06 -23.95 -3.72
C LYS A 219 -2.00 -22.48 -3.42
N HIS A 220 -3.02 -21.91 -2.80
CA HIS A 220 -3.01 -20.50 -2.40
C HIS A 220 -1.90 -20.18 -1.40
N ALA A 221 -1.62 -21.10 -0.46
CA ALA A 221 -0.51 -20.94 0.48
C ALA A 221 0.85 -20.96 -0.26
N ALA A 222 1.02 -21.86 -1.22
CA ALA A 222 2.21 -21.90 -2.07
C ALA A 222 2.39 -20.61 -2.89
N ASP A 223 1.29 -20.06 -3.42
CA ASP A 223 1.31 -18.79 -4.17
C ASP A 223 1.71 -17.63 -3.25
N ALA A 224 1.17 -17.56 -2.02
CA ALA A 224 1.53 -16.54 -1.04
C ALA A 224 3.03 -16.58 -0.71
N LEU A 225 3.61 -17.77 -0.49
CA LEU A 225 5.05 -17.94 -0.27
C LEU A 225 5.86 -17.55 -1.50
N THR A 226 5.40 -17.88 -2.71
CA THR A 226 6.09 -17.51 -3.96
C THR A 226 6.19 -16.01 -4.12
N ILE A 227 5.10 -15.27 -3.87
CA ILE A 227 5.07 -13.81 -3.94
C ILE A 227 6.03 -13.21 -2.91
N GLY A 228 5.98 -13.69 -1.66
CA GLY A 228 6.82 -13.16 -0.59
C GLY A 228 8.32 -13.42 -0.80
N LEU A 229 8.69 -14.61 -1.26
CA LEU A 229 10.08 -14.95 -1.56
C LEU A 229 10.62 -14.17 -2.76
N SER A 230 9.78 -13.82 -3.74
CA SER A 230 10.20 -13.00 -4.88
C SER A 230 10.37 -11.52 -4.55
N ALA A 231 9.70 -11.03 -3.53
CA ALA A 231 9.80 -9.64 -3.08
C ALA A 231 10.98 -9.39 -2.12
N ALA A 232 11.61 -10.46 -1.62
CA ALA A 232 12.73 -10.40 -0.67
C ALA A 232 14.12 -10.19 -1.34
N HIS A 233 14.16 -9.88 -2.66
CA HIS A 233 15.41 -9.67 -3.43
C HIS A 233 15.54 -8.26 -3.98
#